data_8f67ecf2ebfcdb12cb0e98340904986e
#
_entry.id   8f67ecf2ebfcdb12cb0e98340904986e
#
_cell.length_a   1.000
_cell.length_b   1.000
_cell.length_c   1.000
_cell.angle_alpha   90.00
_cell.angle_beta   90.00
_cell.angle_gamma   90.00
#
_symmetry.space_group_name_H-M   'P 1'
#
loop_
_entity.id
_entity.type
_entity.pdbx_description
1 polymer ?
#
loop_
_entity_poly.entity_id
_entity_poly.type
_entity_poly.pdbx_seq_one_letter_code
_entity_poly.pdbx_strand_id
1 'polypeptide(L)'
;MIEFYPNSIYYPREAVEEKLAKGELDKTEKHLMGWTERHRGEIWDCARDDAEDPTDEILLDNLRALLLCKGSLQPAAEMGDMIKEIKKEVWYRNEKDHEPAAEVAEEWRAKYLVKWREARMFEAFILIEKRAADLLKILKA
;
A
#
# COMPACT_ATOMS: atom_id res chain seq x y z
N MET A 1 -6.85 9.49 -15.29
CA MET A 1 -5.81 9.59 -14.23
C MET A 1 -6.39 9.14 -12.90
N ILE A 2 -5.66 8.34 -12.19
CA ILE A 2 -6.08 7.89 -10.86
C ILE A 2 -5.63 8.92 -9.84
N GLU A 3 -6.59 9.48 -9.13
CA GLU A 3 -6.32 10.44 -8.06
C GLU A 3 -6.32 9.71 -6.72
N PHE A 4 -5.25 9.85 -5.99
CA PHE A 4 -5.16 9.46 -4.61
C PHE A 4 -4.79 10.71 -3.81
N TYR A 5 -5.57 11.05 -2.81
CA TYR A 5 -5.49 12.34 -2.13
C TYR A 5 -4.32 12.38 -1.13
N PRO A 6 -3.11 12.79 -1.56
CA PRO A 6 -1.91 12.70 -0.73
C PRO A 6 -1.87 13.71 0.43
N ASN A 7 -2.78 14.67 0.47
CA ASN A 7 -2.84 15.70 1.51
C ASN A 7 -4.11 15.59 2.36
N SER A 8 -4.71 14.42 2.39
CA SER A 8 -5.85 14.14 3.26
C SER A 8 -5.47 14.34 4.74
N ILE A 9 -6.39 14.85 5.54
CA ILE A 9 -6.18 14.99 7.00
C ILE A 9 -5.94 13.65 7.69
N TYR A 10 -6.39 12.55 7.08
CA TYR A 10 -6.20 11.19 7.62
C TYR A 10 -4.83 10.61 7.29
N TYR A 11 -4.21 11.10 6.20
CA TYR A 11 -2.94 10.57 5.68
C TYR A 11 -2.04 11.74 5.27
N PRO A 12 -1.51 12.49 6.23
CA PRO A 12 -0.67 13.65 5.91
C PRO A 12 0.62 13.19 5.22
N ARG A 13 0.88 13.80 4.07
CA ARG A 13 2.04 13.48 3.25
C ARG A 13 3.35 13.62 4.03
N GLU A 14 3.46 14.63 4.86
CA GLU A 14 4.65 14.89 5.69
C GLU A 14 4.96 13.72 6.63
N ALA A 15 3.95 13.08 7.18
CA ALA A 15 4.13 11.93 8.07
C ALA A 15 4.73 10.73 7.33
N VAL A 16 4.30 10.50 6.09
CA VAL A 16 4.86 9.43 5.24
C VAL A 16 6.30 9.76 4.85
N GLU A 17 6.58 11.00 4.47
CA GLU A 17 7.93 11.44 4.11
C GLU A 17 8.88 11.33 5.30
N GLU A 18 8.42 11.60 6.52
CA GLU A 18 9.18 11.42 7.73
C GLU A 18 9.51 9.95 7.98
N LYS A 19 8.54 9.05 7.82
CA LYS A 19 8.76 7.61 7.91
C LYS A 19 9.80 7.14 6.90
N LEU A 20 9.71 7.63 5.67
CA LEU A 20 10.65 7.30 4.61
C LEU A 20 12.07 7.74 4.98
N ALA A 21 12.23 8.95 5.51
CA ALA A 21 13.52 9.49 5.93
C ALA A 21 14.14 8.68 7.07
N LYS A 22 13.32 8.09 7.94
CA LYS A 22 13.77 7.26 9.06
C LYS A 22 14.01 5.78 8.69
N GLY A 23 13.80 5.41 7.43
CA GLY A 23 13.94 4.02 6.99
C GLY A 23 12.79 3.10 7.40
N GLU A 24 11.70 3.63 7.92
CA GLU A 24 10.55 2.83 8.37
C GLU A 24 9.76 2.22 7.22
N LEU A 25 9.97 2.68 5.99
CA LEU A 25 9.30 2.16 4.79
C LEU A 25 10.20 1.26 3.92
N ASP A 26 11.37 0.88 4.39
CA ASP A 26 12.32 0.07 3.62
C ASP A 26 11.71 -1.27 3.19
N LYS A 27 11.00 -1.92 4.06
CA LYS A 27 10.32 -3.19 3.77
C LYS A 27 9.22 -3.00 2.72
N THR A 28 8.44 -1.93 2.87
CA THR A 28 7.38 -1.59 1.92
C THR A 28 7.97 -1.28 0.55
N GLU A 29 9.09 -0.57 0.51
CA GLU A 29 9.82 -0.26 -0.73
C GLU A 29 10.28 -1.53 -1.44
N LYS A 30 10.85 -2.49 -0.71
CA LYS A 30 11.22 -3.79 -1.28
C LYS A 30 10.03 -4.55 -1.83
N HIS A 31 8.91 -4.53 -1.13
CA HIS A 31 7.68 -5.16 -1.60
C HIS A 31 7.19 -4.49 -2.89
N LEU A 32 7.26 -3.16 -2.96
CA LEU A 32 6.88 -2.41 -4.15
C LEU A 32 7.75 -2.78 -5.36
N MET A 33 9.07 -2.85 -5.18
CA MET A 33 9.99 -3.23 -6.25
C MET A 33 9.70 -4.64 -6.76
N GLY A 34 9.56 -5.60 -5.85
CA GLY A 34 9.25 -6.99 -6.21
C GLY A 34 7.87 -7.13 -6.84
N TRP A 35 6.89 -6.40 -6.35
CA TRP A 35 5.54 -6.40 -6.91
C TRP A 35 5.53 -5.88 -8.35
N THR A 36 6.24 -4.79 -8.60
CA THR A 36 6.37 -4.19 -9.94
C THR A 36 7.01 -5.17 -10.92
N GLU A 37 8.05 -5.85 -10.48
CA GLU A 37 8.71 -6.86 -11.30
C GLU A 37 7.79 -8.03 -11.66
N ARG A 38 7.05 -8.55 -10.67
CA ARG A 38 6.12 -9.66 -10.87
C ARG A 38 4.94 -9.30 -11.78
N HIS A 39 4.50 -8.06 -11.76
CA HIS A 39 3.34 -7.58 -12.53
C HIS A 39 3.71 -6.76 -13.76
N ARG A 40 4.98 -6.77 -14.15
CA ARG A 40 5.48 -6.01 -15.26
C ARG A 40 4.70 -6.25 -16.55
N GLY A 41 4.44 -7.51 -16.90
CA GLY A 41 3.68 -7.86 -18.10
C GLY A 41 2.27 -7.29 -18.09
N GLU A 42 1.57 -7.41 -16.97
CA GLU A 42 0.22 -6.88 -16.81
C GLU A 42 0.21 -5.34 -16.94
N ILE A 43 1.20 -4.68 -16.35
CA ILE A 43 1.32 -3.22 -16.40
C ILE A 43 1.51 -2.76 -17.85
N TRP A 44 2.40 -3.42 -18.59
CA TRP A 44 2.61 -3.10 -20.01
C TRP A 44 1.37 -3.36 -20.85
N ASP A 45 0.67 -4.47 -20.62
CA ASP A 45 -0.56 -4.78 -21.35
C ASP A 45 -1.63 -3.71 -21.13
N CYS A 46 -1.82 -3.29 -19.89
CA CYS A 46 -2.76 -2.22 -19.57
C CYS A 46 -2.32 -0.88 -20.17
N ALA A 47 -1.04 -0.57 -20.12
CA ALA A 47 -0.49 0.67 -20.67
C ALA A 47 -0.68 0.74 -22.19
N ARG A 48 -0.51 -0.39 -22.90
CA ARG A 48 -0.70 -0.45 -24.35
C ARG A 48 -2.17 -0.25 -24.77
N ASP A 49 -3.10 -0.55 -23.89
CA ASP A 49 -4.52 -0.23 -24.12
C ASP A 49 -4.75 1.29 -24.12
N ASP A 50 -3.96 2.03 -23.34
CA ASP A 50 -4.04 3.50 -23.28
C ASP A 50 -3.31 4.16 -24.46
N ALA A 51 -2.17 3.61 -24.85
CA ALA A 51 -1.35 4.17 -25.92
C ALA A 51 -0.48 3.06 -26.55
N GLU A 52 -0.36 3.06 -27.86
CA GLU A 52 0.46 2.08 -28.59
C GLU A 52 1.90 2.10 -28.14
N ASP A 53 2.46 3.29 -27.86
CA ASP A 53 3.80 3.48 -27.35
C ASP A 53 3.74 4.24 -26.02
N PRO A 54 3.53 3.53 -24.90
CA PRO A 54 3.28 4.18 -23.63
C PRO A 54 4.45 5.03 -23.13
N THR A 55 4.12 6.23 -22.66
CA THR A 55 5.10 7.11 -21.99
C THR A 55 5.38 6.61 -20.58
N ASP A 56 6.42 7.15 -19.94
CA ASP A 56 6.75 6.84 -18.56
C ASP A 56 5.57 7.12 -17.61
N GLU A 57 4.87 8.23 -17.84
CA GLU A 57 3.70 8.60 -17.05
C GLU A 57 2.57 7.60 -17.19
N ILE A 58 2.30 7.14 -18.40
CA ILE A 58 1.28 6.12 -18.66
C ILE A 58 1.65 4.80 -17.97
N LEU A 59 2.90 4.41 -18.01
CA LEU A 59 3.37 3.20 -17.31
C LEU A 59 3.16 3.32 -15.80
N LEU A 60 3.52 4.44 -15.20
CA LEU A 60 3.35 4.67 -13.75
C LEU A 60 1.88 4.77 -13.36
N ASP A 61 1.04 5.40 -14.19
CA ASP A 61 -0.40 5.45 -13.93
C ASP A 61 -1.03 4.07 -13.96
N ASN A 62 -0.60 3.22 -14.88
CA ASN A 62 -1.09 1.83 -14.94
C ASN A 62 -0.57 0.97 -13.80
N LEU A 63 0.64 1.23 -13.32
CA LEU A 63 1.16 0.60 -12.11
C LEU A 63 0.28 0.95 -10.91
N ARG A 64 -0.07 2.22 -10.74
CA ARG A 64 -0.98 2.66 -9.67
C ARG A 64 -2.36 2.03 -9.79
N ALA A 65 -2.91 2.01 -11.00
CA ALA A 65 -4.23 1.43 -11.26
C ALA A 65 -4.28 -0.05 -10.92
N LEU A 66 -3.28 -0.80 -11.37
CA LEU A 66 -3.20 -2.23 -11.09
C LEU A 66 -3.05 -2.50 -9.59
N LEU A 67 -2.21 -1.71 -8.92
CA LEU A 67 -2.03 -1.83 -7.47
C LEU A 67 -3.34 -1.59 -6.71
N LEU A 68 -4.11 -0.57 -7.11
CA LEU A 68 -5.43 -0.32 -6.52
C LEU A 68 -6.38 -1.50 -6.75
N CYS A 69 -6.37 -2.10 -7.93
CA CYS A 69 -7.21 -3.25 -8.25
C CYS A 69 -6.82 -4.49 -7.45
N LYS A 70 -5.53 -4.72 -7.26
CA LYS A 70 -5.03 -5.85 -6.46
C LYS A 70 -5.18 -5.61 -4.96
N GLY A 71 -5.17 -4.36 -4.53
CA GLY A 71 -5.46 -3.96 -3.14
C GLY A 71 -4.32 -4.06 -2.15
N SER A 72 -3.22 -4.72 -2.48
CA SER A 72 -2.08 -4.87 -1.57
C SER A 72 -0.80 -5.23 -2.32
N LEU A 73 0.33 -4.70 -1.84
CA LEU A 73 1.67 -5.06 -2.35
C LEU A 73 2.08 -6.48 -1.95
N GLN A 74 1.70 -6.89 -0.76
CA GLN A 74 2.07 -8.20 -0.21
C GLN A 74 0.96 -8.68 0.70
N PRO A 75 -0.07 -9.34 0.14
CA PRO A 75 -1.25 -9.75 0.91
C PRO A 75 -0.94 -10.59 2.15
N ALA A 76 0.02 -11.51 2.06
CA ALA A 76 0.38 -12.36 3.19
C ALA A 76 1.02 -11.56 4.33
N ALA A 77 1.95 -10.65 4.00
CA ALA A 77 2.59 -9.78 5.00
C ALA A 77 1.59 -8.80 5.62
N GLU A 78 0.69 -8.25 4.80
CA GLU A 78 -0.37 -7.36 5.27
C GLU A 78 -1.32 -8.08 6.23
N MET A 79 -1.71 -9.30 5.90
CA MET A 79 -2.53 -10.13 6.78
C MET A 79 -1.83 -10.40 8.11
N GLY A 80 -0.53 -10.72 8.08
CA GLY A 80 0.27 -10.92 9.29
C GLY A 80 0.33 -9.68 10.17
N ASP A 81 0.55 -8.52 9.57
CA ASP A 81 0.59 -7.24 10.28
C ASP A 81 -0.77 -6.90 10.90
N MET A 82 -1.85 -7.13 10.17
CA MET A 82 -3.21 -6.94 10.64
C MET A 82 -3.52 -7.82 11.85
N ILE A 83 -3.12 -9.09 11.79
CA ILE A 83 -3.30 -10.03 12.90
C ILE A 83 -2.54 -9.54 14.14
N LYS A 84 -1.34 -9.01 13.97
CA LYS A 84 -0.55 -8.45 15.08
C LYS A 84 -1.27 -7.27 15.73
N GLU A 85 -1.84 -6.38 14.94
CA GLU A 85 -2.58 -5.23 15.47
C GLU A 85 -3.84 -5.68 16.23
N ILE A 86 -4.57 -6.65 15.69
CA ILE A 86 -5.74 -7.21 16.35
C ILE A 86 -5.35 -7.87 17.68
N LYS A 87 -4.25 -8.64 17.70
CA LYS A 87 -3.77 -9.28 18.94
C LYS A 87 -3.40 -8.28 20.00
N LYS A 88 -2.77 -7.16 19.65
CA LYS A 88 -2.47 -6.09 20.60
C LYS A 88 -3.75 -5.53 21.22
N GLU A 89 -4.75 -5.27 20.41
CA GLU A 89 -6.03 -4.73 20.88
C GLU A 89 -6.76 -5.75 21.75
N VAL A 90 -6.75 -7.03 21.36
CA VAL A 90 -7.34 -8.12 22.14
C VAL A 90 -6.68 -8.21 23.52
N TRP A 91 -5.35 -8.20 23.56
CA TRP A 91 -4.61 -8.24 24.81
C TRP A 91 -4.96 -7.07 25.71
N TYR A 92 -4.94 -5.86 25.18
CA TYR A 92 -5.23 -4.62 25.90
C TYR A 92 -6.64 -4.63 26.51
N ARG A 93 -7.65 -4.98 25.72
CA ARG A 93 -9.04 -5.00 26.19
C ARG A 93 -9.34 -6.14 27.13
N ASN A 94 -8.72 -7.30 26.92
CA ASN A 94 -8.89 -8.44 27.81
C ASN A 94 -8.33 -8.13 29.20
N GLU A 95 -7.19 -7.44 29.27
CA GLU A 95 -6.60 -7.01 30.54
C GLU A 95 -7.50 -6.01 31.29
N LYS A 96 -8.11 -5.05 30.56
CA LYS A 96 -8.90 -3.98 31.17
C LYS A 96 -10.36 -4.34 31.41
N ASP A 97 -11.01 -4.87 30.38
CA ASP A 97 -12.47 -4.99 30.35
C ASP A 97 -12.96 -6.44 30.19
N HIS A 98 -12.06 -7.39 30.11
CA HIS A 98 -12.37 -8.82 29.92
C HIS A 98 -13.26 -9.10 28.71
N GLU A 99 -13.08 -8.33 27.61
CA GLU A 99 -13.86 -8.51 26.42
C GLU A 99 -13.44 -9.76 25.62
N PRO A 100 -14.39 -10.52 25.05
CA PRO A 100 -14.07 -11.70 24.24
C PRO A 100 -13.24 -11.33 23.00
N ALA A 101 -12.21 -12.14 22.72
CA ALA A 101 -11.29 -11.90 21.61
C ALA A 101 -12.00 -11.79 20.25
N ALA A 102 -13.01 -12.61 20.00
CA ALA A 102 -13.76 -12.60 18.75
C ALA A 102 -14.50 -11.28 18.51
N GLU A 103 -15.09 -10.73 19.56
CA GLU A 103 -15.81 -9.44 19.50
C GLU A 103 -14.84 -8.28 19.27
N VAL A 104 -13.68 -8.30 19.92
CA VAL A 104 -12.65 -7.28 19.74
C VAL A 104 -12.11 -7.30 18.30
N ALA A 105 -11.86 -8.48 17.76
CA ALA A 105 -11.37 -8.64 16.38
C ALA A 105 -12.39 -8.11 15.36
N GLU A 106 -13.66 -8.40 15.57
CA GLU A 106 -14.74 -7.95 14.69
C GLU A 106 -14.89 -6.43 14.72
N GLU A 107 -14.83 -5.85 15.92
CA GLU A 107 -14.89 -4.40 16.11
C GLU A 107 -13.70 -3.70 15.49
N TRP A 108 -12.48 -4.27 15.61
CA TRP A 108 -11.29 -3.73 14.98
C TRP A 108 -11.47 -3.66 13.45
N ARG A 109 -11.96 -4.75 12.85
CA ARG A 109 -12.24 -4.79 11.42
C ARG A 109 -13.23 -3.70 11.00
N ALA A 110 -14.32 -3.57 11.74
CA ALA A 110 -15.37 -2.60 11.43
C ALA A 110 -14.86 -1.16 11.50
N LYS A 111 -14.01 -0.85 12.48
CA LYS A 111 -13.56 0.52 12.74
C LYS A 111 -12.30 0.90 11.95
N TYR A 112 -11.35 -0.01 11.79
CA TYR A 112 -10.00 0.35 11.36
C TYR A 112 -9.53 -0.27 10.06
N LEU A 113 -10.13 -1.38 9.61
CA LEU A 113 -9.62 -2.13 8.46
C LEU A 113 -9.51 -1.28 7.20
N VAL A 114 -10.56 -0.54 6.85
CA VAL A 114 -10.58 0.29 5.63
C VAL A 114 -9.51 1.36 5.71
N LYS A 115 -9.45 2.10 6.82
CA LYS A 115 -8.46 3.17 7.02
C LYS A 115 -7.04 2.62 7.05
N TRP A 116 -6.85 1.46 7.65
CA TRP A 116 -5.53 0.82 7.73
C TRP A 116 -5.02 0.43 6.34
N ARG A 117 -5.89 -0.14 5.50
CA ARG A 117 -5.57 -0.47 4.12
C ARG A 117 -5.31 0.77 3.27
N GLU A 118 -6.12 1.80 3.44
CA GLU A 118 -5.93 3.07 2.75
C GLU A 118 -4.60 3.72 3.11
N ALA A 119 -4.21 3.68 4.38
CA ALA A 119 -2.93 4.19 4.84
C ALA A 119 -1.76 3.46 4.17
N ARG A 120 -1.84 2.13 4.06
CA ARG A 120 -0.84 1.32 3.37
C ARG A 120 -0.75 1.65 1.90
N MET A 121 -1.89 1.82 1.24
CA MET A 121 -1.96 2.19 -0.17
C MET A 121 -1.40 3.59 -0.40
N PHE A 122 -1.69 4.53 0.50
CA PHE A 122 -1.16 5.89 0.45
C PHE A 122 0.37 5.89 0.56
N GLU A 123 0.92 5.11 1.50
CA GLU A 123 2.38 4.96 1.63
C GLU A 123 2.99 4.41 0.33
N ALA A 124 2.36 3.41 -0.27
CA ALA A 124 2.81 2.84 -1.54
C ALA A 124 2.80 3.89 -2.66
N PHE A 125 1.78 4.72 -2.74
CA PHE A 125 1.67 5.76 -3.77
C PHE A 125 2.74 6.84 -3.59
N ILE A 126 3.04 7.23 -2.36
CA ILE A 126 4.15 8.15 -2.09
C ILE A 126 5.48 7.54 -2.53
N LEU A 127 5.68 6.25 -2.25
CA LEU A 127 6.90 5.54 -2.70
C LEU A 127 6.98 5.46 -4.22
N ILE A 128 5.88 5.25 -4.92
CA ILE A 128 5.86 5.26 -6.39
C ILE A 128 6.36 6.60 -6.90
N GLU A 129 5.89 7.69 -6.32
CA GLU A 129 6.34 9.04 -6.67
C GLU A 129 7.83 9.24 -6.39
N LYS A 130 8.28 8.87 -5.19
CA LYS A 130 9.68 9.06 -4.77
C LYS A 130 10.67 8.13 -5.47
N ARG A 131 10.23 6.96 -5.91
CA ARG A 131 11.07 5.93 -6.55
C ARG A 131 10.70 5.68 -8.02
N ALA A 132 10.07 6.67 -8.65
CA ALA A 132 9.61 6.55 -10.04
C ALA A 132 10.72 6.09 -11.00
N ALA A 133 11.90 6.66 -10.90
CA ALA A 133 13.04 6.31 -11.77
C ALA A 133 13.44 4.84 -11.62
N ASP A 134 13.49 4.34 -10.40
CA ASP A 134 13.85 2.94 -10.13
C ASP A 134 12.78 1.98 -10.62
N LEU A 135 11.50 2.34 -10.44
CA LEU A 135 10.38 1.55 -10.92
C LEU A 135 10.36 1.49 -12.46
N LEU A 136 10.64 2.60 -13.11
CA LEU A 136 10.73 2.64 -14.58
C LEU A 136 11.87 1.77 -15.09
N LYS A 137 13.00 1.70 -14.39
CA LYS A 137 14.08 0.77 -14.74
C LYS A 137 13.61 -0.67 -14.72
N ILE A 138 12.84 -1.05 -13.70
CA ILE A 138 12.26 -2.39 -13.61
C ILE A 138 11.30 -2.65 -14.76
N LEU A 139 10.41 -1.70 -15.04
CA LEU A 139 9.41 -1.84 -16.09
C LEU A 139 10.02 -1.91 -17.50
N LYS A 140 11.14 -1.23 -17.72
CA LYS A 140 11.81 -1.16 -19.03
C LYS A 140 12.98 -2.14 -19.19
N ALA A 141 13.26 -2.91 -18.16
CA ALA A 141 14.38 -3.86 -18.19
C ALA A 141 14.19 -5.02 -19.19
#